data_dc1e4f2a1d590412e4c53e08e9261143
#
_entry.id   dc1e4f2a1d590412e4c53e08e9261143
#
_cell.length_a   1.000
_cell.length_b   1.000
_cell.length_c   1.000
_cell.angle_alpha   90.00
_cell.angle_beta   90.00
_cell.angle_gamma   90.00
#
_symmetry.space_group_name_H-M   'P 1'
#
loop_
_entity.id
_entity.type
_entity.pdbx_description
1 polymer ?
#
loop_
_entity_poly.entity_id
_entity_poly.type
_entity_poly.pdbx_seq_one_letter_code
_entity_poly.pdbx_strand_id
1 'polypeptide(L)'
;MKEKMNTNRDKWIKEFATQKEIQSTLKAIIYSTDDAISVVDENGLHTIINPAYTRLTGLTEEDVLGKPPTIDIADEGESMHLKVLRTKKPVHGIRMSVGPNRKEVIVNVAPVIADGVLKGSVAVIHDVSEIEYLNEELKRVKQRVRHLESKYTFEDIVGKSRSMIIAKEQARKAAQTPATVLLQGESGTGKELFAHAIHHASKRKNQQFIRVNCSALVDTLLESELFGYEGGSFTGAKKTGKKGLFEEANKGTIFLDEIGVMSLNLQAKLLRVLQEKEIIRVGGRSPVNVDVRIISATNIDLKNAVKEGRFREDLYYRLYVIPIYIPPLRERKEDMPLLVNSLIRKFNQDFGRNINGILPETLNILSNYSWAGNVRELENVIERAIINMKLSEGLILPKHIPSLTELNKVEVIEEKIIISSELDNLIDYNLEKNNLKKIKDATEKIALINTLKSTNEDSIKSAKKLGISLRSLYYKIKKYNIKKVYRYK
;
A
#
# COMPACT_ATOMS: atom_id res chain seq x y z
N MET A 1 35.62 13.83 5.13
CA MET A 1 35.08 12.54 5.66
C MET A 1 35.85 11.33 5.10
N LYS A 2 36.35 11.35 3.86
CA LYS A 2 37.17 10.26 3.25
C LYS A 2 38.57 10.09 3.87
N GLU A 3 39.19 11.15 4.34
CA GLU A 3 40.53 11.07 4.98
C GLU A 3 40.54 10.46 6.39
N LYS A 4 39.43 10.63 7.19
CA LYS A 4 39.32 10.01 8.52
C LYS A 4 38.99 8.50 8.47
N MET A 5 38.44 8.02 7.34
CA MET A 5 38.20 6.55 7.18
C MET A 5 39.49 5.81 6.80
N ASN A 6 40.44 6.45 6.09
CA ASN A 6 41.70 5.83 5.74
C ASN A 6 42.62 5.69 6.97
N THR A 7 42.69 6.68 7.85
CA THR A 7 43.54 6.65 9.07
C THR A 7 43.13 5.57 10.08
N ASN A 8 41.85 5.24 10.20
CA ASN A 8 41.42 4.13 11.07
C ASN A 8 41.70 2.76 10.46
N ARG A 9 41.65 2.64 9.13
CA ARG A 9 41.95 1.39 8.42
C ARG A 9 43.44 1.03 8.51
N ASP A 10 44.31 2.01 8.40
CA ASP A 10 45.78 1.82 8.50
C ASP A 10 46.23 1.57 9.94
N LYS A 11 45.49 2.11 10.94
CA LYS A 11 45.77 1.86 12.35
C LYS A 11 45.43 0.43 12.76
N TRP A 12 44.33 -0.12 12.19
CA TRP A 12 43.88 -1.49 12.45
C TRP A 12 44.91 -2.53 11.94
N ILE A 13 45.53 -2.28 10.76
CA ILE A 13 46.54 -3.16 10.19
C ILE A 13 47.89 -3.09 10.94
N LYS A 14 48.22 -1.98 11.61
CA LYS A 14 49.41 -1.82 12.42
C LYS A 14 49.38 -2.47 13.82
N GLU A 15 48.18 -2.81 14.33
CA GLU A 15 48.02 -3.46 15.61
C GLU A 15 48.22 -4.99 15.57
N PHE A 16 48.25 -5.62 14.37
CA PHE A 16 48.60 -7.06 14.26
C PHE A 16 50.13 -7.23 14.27
N ALA A 17 50.62 -7.72 15.40
CA ALA A 17 52.05 -7.72 15.72
C ALA A 17 52.93 -8.69 14.90
N THR A 18 52.32 -9.69 14.21
CA THR A 18 53.10 -10.67 13.41
C THR A 18 52.40 -11.14 12.15
N GLN A 19 53.15 -11.43 11.09
CA GLN A 19 52.63 -11.99 9.83
C GLN A 19 51.80 -13.28 10.08
N LYS A 20 52.16 -14.05 11.12
CA LYS A 20 51.46 -15.26 11.50
C LYS A 20 50.08 -15.03 12.11
N GLU A 21 49.88 -13.92 12.84
CA GLU A 21 48.57 -13.54 13.40
C GLU A 21 47.63 -13.07 12.28
N ILE A 22 48.12 -12.30 11.32
CA ILE A 22 47.36 -11.85 10.14
C ILE A 22 46.87 -13.08 9.36
N GLN A 23 47.77 -14.04 9.10
CA GLN A 23 47.45 -15.25 8.36
C GLN A 23 46.39 -16.10 9.13
N SER A 24 46.55 -16.23 10.44
CA SER A 24 45.57 -16.98 11.27
C SER A 24 44.19 -16.32 11.29
N THR A 25 44.16 -14.98 11.39
CA THR A 25 42.93 -14.22 11.39
C THR A 25 42.22 -14.28 10.03
N LEU A 26 42.94 -14.12 8.93
CA LEU A 26 42.39 -14.24 7.58
C LEU A 26 41.84 -15.66 7.34
N LYS A 27 42.59 -16.70 7.77
CA LYS A 27 42.11 -18.07 7.68
C LYS A 27 40.84 -18.27 8.48
N ALA A 28 40.76 -17.76 9.70
CA ALA A 28 39.54 -17.84 10.52
C ALA A 28 38.36 -17.15 9.88
N ILE A 29 38.54 -15.98 9.31
CA ILE A 29 37.48 -15.24 8.58
C ILE A 29 36.97 -16.06 7.38
N ILE A 30 37.90 -16.54 6.53
CA ILE A 30 37.55 -17.29 5.32
C ILE A 30 36.80 -18.58 5.66
N TYR A 31 37.20 -19.28 6.74
CA TYR A 31 36.61 -20.55 7.12
C TYR A 31 35.33 -20.43 7.97
N SER A 32 35.07 -19.25 8.56
CA SER A 32 33.88 -19.04 9.42
C SER A 32 32.70 -18.39 8.65
N THR A 33 32.89 -17.91 7.41
CA THR A 33 31.82 -17.30 6.63
C THR A 33 30.94 -18.38 6.00
N ASP A 34 29.62 -18.09 5.92
CA ASP A 34 28.65 -18.92 5.19
C ASP A 34 28.68 -18.68 3.69
N ASP A 35 29.29 -17.59 3.23
CA ASP A 35 29.51 -17.33 1.82
C ASP A 35 30.64 -18.22 1.27
N ALA A 36 30.44 -18.73 0.07
CA ALA A 36 31.47 -19.48 -0.61
C ALA A 36 32.58 -18.56 -1.08
N ILE A 37 33.82 -18.90 -0.76
CA ILE A 37 35.01 -18.13 -1.15
C ILE A 37 35.92 -19.02 -1.97
N SER A 38 36.38 -18.51 -3.12
CA SER A 38 37.45 -19.09 -3.91
C SER A 38 38.52 -18.05 -4.27
N VAL A 39 39.77 -18.51 -4.35
CA VAL A 39 40.92 -17.68 -4.72
C VAL A 39 41.67 -18.39 -5.85
N VAL A 40 42.00 -17.65 -6.89
CA VAL A 40 42.88 -18.12 -7.98
C VAL A 40 44.16 -17.32 -8.02
N ASP A 41 45.25 -17.94 -8.47
CA ASP A 41 46.53 -17.32 -8.67
C ASP A 41 46.61 -16.48 -9.97
N GLU A 42 47.75 -15.95 -10.26
CA GLU A 42 48.04 -15.15 -11.47
C GLU A 42 47.93 -15.95 -12.77
N ASN A 43 48.03 -17.28 -12.68
CA ASN A 43 47.87 -18.20 -13.83
C ASN A 43 46.43 -18.62 -14.02
N GLY A 44 45.52 -18.22 -13.11
CA GLY A 44 44.11 -18.59 -13.15
C GLY A 44 43.82 -19.98 -12.62
N LEU A 45 44.63 -20.48 -11.66
CA LEU A 45 44.40 -21.78 -11.04
C LEU A 45 43.93 -21.57 -9.59
N HIS A 46 42.94 -22.36 -9.15
CA HIS A 46 42.44 -22.29 -7.78
C HIS A 46 43.53 -22.65 -6.77
N THR A 47 43.71 -21.78 -5.77
CA THR A 47 44.68 -21.94 -4.68
C THR A 47 44.00 -22.11 -3.32
N ILE A 48 42.86 -21.53 -3.10
CA ILE A 48 42.10 -21.59 -1.84
C ILE A 48 40.63 -21.72 -2.14
N ILE A 49 39.94 -22.62 -1.46
CA ILE A 49 38.48 -22.59 -1.31
C ILE A 49 38.14 -22.76 0.18
N ASN A 50 36.96 -22.29 0.58
CA ASN A 50 36.50 -22.49 1.97
C ASN A 50 35.43 -23.59 2.03
N PRO A 51 35.08 -24.08 3.24
CA PRO A 51 34.05 -25.13 3.40
C PRO A 51 32.68 -24.76 2.83
N ALA A 52 32.33 -23.48 2.82
CA ALA A 52 31.07 -23.02 2.20
C ALA A 52 31.07 -23.20 0.68
N TYR A 53 32.20 -23.06 0.02
CA TYR A 53 32.34 -23.32 -1.42
C TYR A 53 32.01 -24.79 -1.74
N THR A 54 32.55 -25.73 -0.97
CA THR A 54 32.26 -27.16 -1.13
C THR A 54 30.77 -27.47 -0.89
N ARG A 55 30.19 -26.89 0.17
CA ARG A 55 28.72 -27.02 0.41
C ARG A 55 27.85 -26.48 -0.70
N LEU A 56 28.27 -25.35 -1.27
CA LEU A 56 27.53 -24.67 -2.34
C LEU A 56 27.62 -25.42 -3.67
N THR A 57 28.83 -25.73 -4.11
CA THR A 57 29.08 -26.30 -5.44
C THR A 57 28.98 -27.82 -5.48
N GLY A 58 29.19 -28.49 -4.33
CA GLY A 58 29.31 -29.94 -4.25
C GLY A 58 30.68 -30.48 -4.69
N LEU A 59 31.64 -29.60 -5.04
CA LEU A 59 32.99 -29.93 -5.44
C LEU A 59 33.92 -29.93 -4.23
N THR A 60 34.80 -30.94 -4.12
CA THR A 60 35.79 -31.02 -3.05
C THR A 60 37.06 -30.23 -3.35
N GLU A 61 37.94 -30.03 -2.35
CA GLU A 61 39.25 -29.41 -2.56
C GLU A 61 40.07 -30.14 -3.63
N GLU A 62 40.04 -31.49 -3.66
CA GLU A 62 40.73 -32.31 -4.66
C GLU A 62 40.19 -32.10 -6.08
N ASP A 63 38.91 -31.76 -6.20
CA ASP A 63 38.28 -31.51 -7.47
C ASP A 63 38.66 -30.15 -8.06
N VAL A 64 39.02 -29.17 -7.22
CA VAL A 64 39.12 -27.76 -7.58
C VAL A 64 40.53 -27.20 -7.51
N LEU A 65 41.30 -27.54 -6.47
CA LEU A 65 42.64 -26.96 -6.28
C LEU A 65 43.57 -27.32 -7.43
N GLY A 66 44.31 -26.31 -7.92
CA GLY A 66 45.20 -26.43 -9.07
C GLY A 66 44.52 -26.53 -10.44
N LYS A 67 43.18 -26.41 -10.47
CA LYS A 67 42.42 -26.43 -11.72
C LYS A 67 41.89 -25.03 -12.08
N PRO A 68 41.52 -24.76 -13.35
CA PRO A 68 41.02 -23.46 -13.78
C PRO A 68 39.58 -23.21 -13.25
N PRO A 69 39.18 -21.95 -13.03
CA PRO A 69 37.88 -21.59 -12.45
C PRO A 69 36.71 -21.67 -13.46
N THR A 70 36.86 -22.48 -14.48
CA THR A 70 35.80 -22.88 -15.39
C THR A 70 35.15 -24.19 -14.95
N ILE A 71 35.79 -24.90 -13.98
CA ILE A 71 35.33 -26.23 -13.53
C ILE A 71 34.02 -26.15 -12.73
N ASP A 72 33.76 -25.02 -12.09
CA ASP A 72 32.59 -24.76 -11.27
C ASP A 72 31.45 -24.02 -11.99
N ILE A 73 31.65 -23.65 -13.25
CA ILE A 73 30.65 -22.93 -14.04
C ILE A 73 29.72 -23.96 -14.70
N ALA A 74 28.41 -23.84 -14.44
CA ALA A 74 27.42 -24.80 -14.96
C ALA A 74 26.99 -24.56 -16.42
N ASP A 75 27.15 -23.34 -16.93
CA ASP A 75 26.75 -22.94 -18.27
C ASP A 75 27.98 -22.51 -19.13
N GLU A 76 27.80 -22.42 -20.48
CA GLU A 76 28.83 -21.85 -21.37
C GLU A 76 29.01 -20.34 -21.09
N GLY A 77 29.70 -20.00 -20.01
CA GLY A 77 29.95 -18.62 -19.57
C GLY A 77 31.43 -18.30 -19.36
N GLU A 78 31.77 -17.01 -19.42
CA GLU A 78 33.12 -16.54 -19.07
C GLU A 78 33.28 -16.57 -17.53
N SER A 79 34.37 -17.20 -17.03
CA SER A 79 34.72 -17.16 -15.62
C SER A 79 35.00 -15.72 -15.17
N MET A 80 34.32 -15.28 -14.10
CA MET A 80 34.53 -13.95 -13.54
C MET A 80 35.93 -13.78 -12.95
N HIS A 81 36.57 -14.86 -12.47
CA HIS A 81 37.99 -14.85 -12.11
C HIS A 81 38.87 -14.49 -13.28
N LEU A 82 38.74 -15.19 -14.41
CA LEU A 82 39.53 -14.94 -15.62
C LEU A 82 39.29 -13.54 -16.18
N LYS A 83 38.05 -13.05 -16.11
CA LYS A 83 37.71 -11.70 -16.50
C LYS A 83 38.42 -10.66 -15.64
N VAL A 84 38.45 -10.85 -14.31
CA VAL A 84 39.14 -9.95 -13.38
C VAL A 84 40.68 -10.00 -13.57
N LEU A 85 41.25 -11.18 -13.77
CA LEU A 85 42.68 -11.32 -14.07
C LEU A 85 43.06 -10.56 -15.33
N ARG A 86 42.26 -10.62 -16.41
CA ARG A 86 42.48 -9.91 -17.67
C ARG A 86 42.30 -8.40 -17.53
N THR A 87 41.24 -7.96 -16.88
CA THR A 87 40.83 -6.55 -16.82
C THR A 87 41.44 -5.78 -15.66
N LYS A 88 41.91 -6.46 -14.62
CA LYS A 88 42.39 -5.93 -13.32
C LYS A 88 41.35 -5.05 -12.61
N LYS A 89 40.08 -5.17 -12.98
CA LYS A 89 38.97 -4.41 -12.40
C LYS A 89 38.05 -5.36 -11.66
N PRO A 90 37.51 -4.96 -10.47
CA PRO A 90 36.58 -5.80 -9.74
C PRO A 90 35.25 -5.92 -10.50
N VAL A 91 34.57 -7.03 -10.28
CA VAL A 91 33.23 -7.34 -10.82
C VAL A 91 32.29 -7.59 -9.64
N HIS A 92 31.09 -7.00 -9.66
CA HIS A 92 30.14 -7.10 -8.56
C HIS A 92 28.75 -7.46 -9.07
N GLY A 93 28.02 -8.29 -8.29
CA GLY A 93 26.60 -8.56 -8.49
C GLY A 93 26.27 -9.36 -9.75
N ILE A 94 27.20 -10.18 -10.26
CA ILE A 94 26.94 -11.01 -11.44
C ILE A 94 26.15 -12.26 -11.01
N ARG A 95 25.00 -12.46 -11.64
CA ARG A 95 24.23 -13.70 -11.50
C ARG A 95 24.80 -14.75 -12.44
N MET A 96 24.99 -15.97 -11.91
CA MET A 96 25.43 -17.13 -12.69
C MET A 96 25.04 -18.42 -11.97
N SER A 97 25.10 -19.54 -12.69
CA SER A 97 24.85 -20.86 -12.13
C SER A 97 26.19 -21.56 -11.87
N VAL A 98 26.35 -22.15 -10.69
CA VAL A 98 27.60 -22.82 -10.30
C VAL A 98 27.35 -24.28 -9.86
N GLY A 99 28.38 -25.09 -10.06
CA GLY A 99 28.42 -26.49 -9.69
C GLY A 99 27.53 -27.41 -10.54
N PRO A 100 27.69 -28.72 -10.40
CA PRO A 100 26.92 -29.73 -11.15
C PRO A 100 25.41 -29.60 -10.95
N ASN A 101 24.99 -29.10 -9.80
CA ASN A 101 23.58 -28.91 -9.41
C ASN A 101 22.99 -27.58 -9.91
N ARG A 102 23.73 -26.78 -10.68
CA ARG A 102 23.32 -25.51 -11.28
C ARG A 102 22.68 -24.53 -10.27
N LYS A 103 23.29 -24.35 -9.11
CA LYS A 103 22.80 -23.42 -8.13
C LYS A 103 22.94 -21.98 -8.58
N GLU A 104 21.85 -21.21 -8.48
CA GLU A 104 21.82 -19.78 -8.78
C GLU A 104 22.51 -18.98 -7.70
N VAL A 105 23.52 -18.20 -8.08
CA VAL A 105 24.37 -17.43 -7.17
C VAL A 105 24.59 -16.01 -7.66
N ILE A 106 24.99 -15.15 -6.72
CA ILE A 106 25.54 -13.82 -7.03
C ILE A 106 27.03 -13.82 -6.70
N VAL A 107 27.85 -13.51 -7.68
CA VAL A 107 29.30 -13.56 -7.57
C VAL A 107 29.88 -12.14 -7.56
N ASN A 108 30.77 -11.90 -6.61
CA ASN A 108 31.60 -10.71 -6.51
C ASN A 108 33.07 -11.14 -6.61
N VAL A 109 33.82 -10.58 -7.57
CA VAL A 109 35.24 -10.93 -7.76
C VAL A 109 36.09 -9.67 -7.70
N ALA A 110 37.20 -9.75 -6.94
CA ALA A 110 38.16 -8.65 -6.83
C ALA A 110 39.60 -9.13 -7.16
N PRO A 111 40.43 -8.27 -7.79
CA PRO A 111 41.82 -8.60 -8.01
C PRO A 111 42.61 -8.55 -6.68
N VAL A 112 43.55 -9.47 -6.51
CA VAL A 112 44.50 -9.48 -5.40
C VAL A 112 45.79 -8.83 -5.96
N ILE A 113 46.14 -7.63 -5.47
CA ILE A 113 47.31 -6.89 -5.89
C ILE A 113 48.24 -6.69 -4.69
N ALA A 114 49.50 -7.12 -4.82
CA ALA A 114 50.57 -6.90 -3.83
C ALA A 114 51.73 -6.20 -4.52
N ASP A 115 52.23 -5.13 -3.90
CA ASP A 115 53.32 -4.30 -4.40
C ASP A 115 53.13 -3.85 -5.86
N GLY A 116 51.87 -3.55 -6.25
CA GLY A 116 51.52 -3.14 -7.61
C GLY A 116 51.45 -4.28 -8.64
N VAL A 117 51.74 -5.52 -8.23
CA VAL A 117 51.72 -6.71 -9.09
C VAL A 117 50.42 -7.51 -8.81
N LEU A 118 49.75 -7.92 -9.88
CA LEU A 118 48.58 -8.81 -9.79
C LEU A 118 49.06 -10.20 -9.33
N LYS A 119 48.52 -10.68 -8.25
CA LYS A 119 48.82 -11.99 -7.64
C LYS A 119 47.71 -13.00 -7.80
N GLY A 120 46.54 -12.57 -8.29
CA GLY A 120 45.38 -13.44 -8.44
C GLY A 120 44.07 -12.69 -8.32
N SER A 121 42.99 -13.41 -8.05
CA SER A 121 41.68 -12.85 -7.73
C SER A 121 40.94 -13.66 -6.67
N VAL A 122 40.06 -13.00 -5.93
CA VAL A 122 39.20 -13.61 -4.91
C VAL A 122 37.74 -13.44 -5.31
N ALA A 123 36.98 -14.51 -5.27
CA ALA A 123 35.52 -14.48 -5.43
C ALA A 123 34.83 -14.73 -4.09
N VAL A 124 33.75 -13.98 -3.88
CA VAL A 124 32.75 -14.24 -2.84
C VAL A 124 31.43 -14.55 -3.54
N ILE A 125 30.87 -15.71 -3.26
CA ILE A 125 29.73 -16.29 -3.96
C ILE A 125 28.59 -16.46 -2.95
N HIS A 126 27.49 -15.75 -3.16
CA HIS A 126 26.29 -15.79 -2.31
C HIS A 126 25.24 -16.72 -2.90
N ASP A 127 24.77 -17.72 -2.14
CA ASP A 127 23.64 -18.55 -2.51
C ASP A 127 22.34 -17.73 -2.38
N VAL A 128 21.61 -17.57 -3.48
CA VAL A 128 20.34 -16.85 -3.48
C VAL A 128 19.13 -17.78 -3.58
N SER A 129 19.34 -19.08 -3.62
CA SER A 129 18.28 -20.09 -3.83
C SER A 129 17.22 -20.04 -2.73
N GLU A 130 17.59 -19.88 -1.48
CA GLU A 130 16.65 -19.79 -0.36
C GLU A 130 15.79 -18.51 -0.43
N ILE A 131 16.42 -17.37 -0.76
CA ILE A 131 15.73 -16.08 -0.91
C ILE A 131 14.74 -16.15 -2.08
N GLU A 132 15.09 -16.79 -3.17
CA GLU A 132 14.20 -16.96 -4.33
C GLU A 132 13.06 -17.92 -3.99
N TYR A 133 13.32 -19.04 -3.33
CA TYR A 133 12.30 -19.96 -2.84
C TYR A 133 11.29 -19.26 -1.91
N LEU A 134 11.78 -18.54 -0.90
CA LEU A 134 10.94 -17.80 0.04
C LEU A 134 10.11 -16.70 -0.67
N ASN A 135 10.69 -16.02 -1.66
CA ASN A 135 9.97 -15.05 -2.47
C ASN A 135 8.87 -15.69 -3.33
N GLU A 136 9.10 -16.88 -3.88
CA GLU A 136 8.09 -17.63 -4.62
C GLU A 136 6.98 -18.15 -3.69
N GLU A 137 7.33 -18.70 -2.53
CA GLU A 137 6.36 -19.09 -1.50
C GLU A 137 5.52 -17.89 -1.03
N LEU A 138 6.16 -16.74 -0.79
CA LEU A 138 5.45 -15.50 -0.44
C LEU A 138 4.49 -15.08 -1.55
N LYS A 139 4.88 -15.22 -2.82
CA LYS A 139 3.99 -14.97 -3.98
C LYS A 139 2.82 -15.95 -3.99
N ARG A 140 3.07 -17.25 -3.77
CA ARG A 140 2.02 -18.29 -3.71
C ARG A 140 1.06 -18.06 -2.56
N VAL A 141 1.56 -17.73 -1.38
CA VAL A 141 0.72 -17.40 -0.21
C VAL A 141 -0.10 -16.14 -0.48
N LYS A 142 0.50 -15.08 -1.01
CA LYS A 142 -0.23 -13.86 -1.43
C LYS A 142 -1.30 -14.15 -2.47
N GLN A 143 -1.04 -15.04 -3.43
CA GLN A 143 -2.04 -15.46 -4.41
C GLN A 143 -3.18 -16.26 -3.76
N ARG A 144 -2.87 -17.17 -2.80
CA ARG A 144 -3.90 -17.90 -2.04
C ARG A 144 -4.75 -16.97 -1.18
N VAL A 145 -4.14 -15.98 -0.51
CA VAL A 145 -4.87 -14.95 0.24
C VAL A 145 -5.78 -14.15 -0.68
N ARG A 146 -5.30 -13.74 -1.86
CA ARG A 146 -6.12 -13.05 -2.88
C ARG A 146 -7.26 -13.93 -3.44
N HIS A 147 -7.06 -15.25 -3.58
CA HIS A 147 -8.14 -16.18 -3.93
C HIS A 147 -9.19 -16.33 -2.81
N LEU A 148 -8.77 -16.19 -1.55
CA LEU A 148 -9.68 -16.14 -0.41
C LEU A 148 -10.45 -14.81 -0.32
N GLU A 149 -10.01 -13.77 -1.01
CA GLU A 149 -10.65 -12.45 -1.06
C GLU A 149 -11.96 -12.42 -1.86
N SER A 150 -12.23 -13.39 -2.74
CA SER A 150 -13.54 -13.52 -3.42
C SER A 150 -14.55 -14.31 -2.59
N LYS A 151 -14.73 -13.92 -1.31
CA LYS A 151 -15.50 -14.69 -0.32
C LYS A 151 -17.02 -14.55 -0.41
N TYR A 152 -17.51 -13.48 -1.04
CA TYR A 152 -18.93 -13.14 -0.95
C TYR A 152 -19.70 -13.59 -2.18
N THR A 153 -20.85 -14.19 -1.91
CA THR A 153 -21.82 -14.63 -2.89
C THR A 153 -23.07 -13.74 -2.85
N PHE A 154 -24.04 -13.97 -3.72
CA PHE A 154 -25.32 -13.25 -3.66
C PHE A 154 -26.13 -13.57 -2.40
N GLU A 155 -25.88 -14.70 -1.77
CA GLU A 155 -26.49 -15.15 -0.53
C GLU A 155 -26.02 -14.31 0.67
N ASP A 156 -24.81 -13.79 0.62
CA ASP A 156 -24.22 -12.91 1.65
C ASP A 156 -24.78 -11.48 1.59
N ILE A 157 -25.40 -11.11 0.47
CA ILE A 157 -26.01 -9.78 0.32
C ILE A 157 -27.39 -9.78 1.01
N VAL A 158 -27.44 -9.25 2.22
CA VAL A 158 -28.67 -9.17 3.02
C VAL A 158 -29.61 -8.11 2.45
N GLY A 159 -30.88 -8.46 2.26
CA GLY A 159 -31.95 -7.58 1.81
C GLY A 159 -33.01 -8.29 0.99
N LYS A 160 -34.29 -7.98 1.29
CA LYS A 160 -35.50 -8.48 0.64
C LYS A 160 -36.41 -7.37 0.09
N SER A 161 -36.03 -6.10 0.27
CA SER A 161 -36.75 -4.98 -0.30
C SER A 161 -36.79 -5.08 -1.83
N ARG A 162 -37.85 -4.54 -2.44
CA ARG A 162 -38.03 -4.60 -3.90
C ARG A 162 -36.82 -4.03 -4.66
N SER A 163 -36.29 -2.92 -4.19
CA SER A 163 -35.10 -2.29 -4.79
C SER A 163 -33.86 -3.18 -4.71
N MET A 164 -33.61 -3.87 -3.58
CA MET A 164 -32.50 -4.80 -3.44
C MET A 164 -32.68 -6.06 -4.28
N ILE A 165 -33.90 -6.58 -4.41
CA ILE A 165 -34.19 -7.74 -5.28
C ILE A 165 -33.85 -7.35 -6.74
N ILE A 166 -34.31 -6.19 -7.22
CA ILE A 166 -34.01 -5.71 -8.57
C ILE A 166 -32.48 -5.58 -8.78
N ALA A 167 -31.76 -4.96 -7.84
CA ALA A 167 -30.31 -4.81 -7.92
C ALA A 167 -29.58 -6.17 -7.98
N LYS A 168 -30.01 -7.15 -7.15
CA LYS A 168 -29.45 -8.51 -7.17
C LYS A 168 -29.74 -9.24 -8.48
N GLU A 169 -30.95 -9.11 -9.04
CA GLU A 169 -31.30 -9.75 -10.31
C GLU A 169 -30.50 -9.16 -11.48
N GLN A 170 -30.35 -7.82 -11.54
CA GLN A 170 -29.51 -7.15 -12.51
C GLN A 170 -28.06 -7.63 -12.39
N ALA A 171 -27.53 -7.73 -11.18
CA ALA A 171 -26.18 -8.20 -10.92
C ALA A 171 -25.99 -9.68 -11.32
N ARG A 172 -26.99 -10.57 -11.05
CA ARG A 172 -26.96 -11.96 -11.51
C ARG A 172 -26.93 -12.06 -13.06
N LYS A 173 -27.76 -11.27 -13.73
CA LYS A 173 -27.76 -11.21 -15.21
C LYS A 173 -26.42 -10.68 -15.73
N ALA A 174 -25.89 -9.62 -15.12
CA ALA A 174 -24.57 -9.06 -15.49
C ALA A 174 -23.43 -10.09 -15.29
N ALA A 175 -23.50 -10.92 -14.24
CA ALA A 175 -22.48 -11.94 -13.97
C ALA A 175 -22.28 -12.92 -15.14
N GLN A 176 -23.34 -13.22 -15.89
CA GLN A 176 -23.30 -14.17 -17.03
C GLN A 176 -22.66 -13.57 -18.29
N THR A 177 -22.38 -12.27 -18.32
CA THR A 177 -21.83 -11.56 -19.48
C THR A 177 -20.40 -11.11 -19.21
N PRO A 178 -19.56 -10.91 -20.25
CA PRO A 178 -18.24 -10.30 -20.10
C PRO A 178 -18.30 -8.77 -20.01
N ALA A 179 -19.49 -8.17 -20.09
CA ALA A 179 -19.67 -6.71 -20.14
C ALA A 179 -19.17 -6.00 -18.88
N THR A 180 -18.78 -4.75 -19.05
CA THR A 180 -18.42 -3.84 -17.94
C THR A 180 -19.64 -3.55 -17.08
N VAL A 181 -19.45 -3.57 -15.76
CA VAL A 181 -20.48 -3.28 -14.78
C VAL A 181 -20.12 -2.01 -14.02
N LEU A 182 -21.08 -1.10 -13.88
CA LEU A 182 -20.96 0.11 -13.07
C LEU A 182 -21.90 0.01 -11.85
N LEU A 183 -21.35 -0.14 -10.67
CA LEU A 183 -22.07 -0.13 -9.40
C LEU A 183 -22.21 1.30 -8.90
N GLN A 184 -23.45 1.80 -8.78
CA GLN A 184 -23.74 3.15 -8.31
C GLN A 184 -24.45 3.08 -6.96
N GLY A 185 -24.06 3.92 -6.02
CA GLY A 185 -24.69 4.01 -4.71
C GLY A 185 -23.78 4.72 -3.71
N GLU A 186 -24.37 5.20 -2.64
CA GLU A 186 -23.65 5.90 -1.57
C GLU A 186 -22.56 5.05 -0.92
N SER A 187 -21.65 5.70 -0.18
CA SER A 187 -20.65 4.98 0.61
C SER A 187 -21.34 4.07 1.64
N GLY A 188 -20.79 2.89 1.87
CA GLY A 188 -21.32 1.93 2.85
C GLY A 188 -22.59 1.18 2.45
N THR A 189 -23.08 1.29 1.19
CA THR A 189 -24.26 0.56 0.71
C THR A 189 -24.00 -0.92 0.39
N GLY A 190 -22.73 -1.32 0.28
CA GLY A 190 -22.31 -2.70 -0.02
C GLY A 190 -21.88 -2.94 -1.48
N LYS A 191 -21.45 -1.91 -2.22
CA LYS A 191 -20.97 -2.04 -3.62
C LYS A 191 -19.91 -3.13 -3.78
N GLU A 192 -18.99 -3.24 -2.83
CA GLU A 192 -17.94 -4.26 -2.82
C GLU A 192 -18.51 -5.68 -2.77
N LEU A 193 -19.52 -5.94 -1.93
CA LEU A 193 -20.20 -7.24 -1.87
C LEU A 193 -20.83 -7.62 -3.21
N PHE A 194 -21.42 -6.65 -3.92
CA PHE A 194 -21.96 -6.88 -5.27
C PHE A 194 -20.86 -7.23 -6.26
N ALA A 195 -19.71 -6.54 -6.22
CA ALA A 195 -18.59 -6.82 -7.11
C ALA A 195 -18.07 -8.24 -6.91
N HIS A 196 -17.89 -8.69 -5.67
CA HIS A 196 -17.52 -10.06 -5.33
C HIS A 196 -18.55 -11.07 -5.82
N ALA A 197 -19.84 -10.84 -5.53
CA ALA A 197 -20.92 -11.74 -5.92
C ALA A 197 -21.02 -11.87 -7.46
N ILE A 198 -20.84 -10.77 -8.20
CA ILE A 198 -20.83 -10.78 -9.68
C ILE A 198 -19.65 -11.59 -10.19
N HIS A 199 -18.46 -11.43 -9.62
CA HIS A 199 -17.30 -12.21 -10.01
C HIS A 199 -17.51 -13.70 -9.71
N HIS A 200 -17.96 -14.05 -8.49
CA HIS A 200 -18.19 -15.43 -8.06
C HIS A 200 -19.24 -16.16 -8.91
N ALA A 201 -20.27 -15.46 -9.37
CA ALA A 201 -21.30 -16.02 -10.24
C ALA A 201 -20.93 -16.00 -11.73
N SER A 202 -19.74 -15.51 -12.10
CA SER A 202 -19.32 -15.38 -13.50
C SER A 202 -18.55 -16.62 -14.01
N LYS A 203 -18.33 -16.66 -15.32
CA LYS A 203 -17.46 -17.68 -15.96
C LYS A 203 -15.99 -17.55 -15.48
N ARG A 204 -15.60 -16.41 -14.88
CA ARG A 204 -14.25 -16.14 -14.38
C ARG A 204 -14.11 -16.39 -12.86
N LYS A 205 -15.07 -17.06 -12.22
CA LYS A 205 -15.09 -17.31 -10.77
C LYS A 205 -13.84 -17.97 -10.20
N ASN A 206 -13.13 -18.76 -11.00
CA ASN A 206 -11.90 -19.44 -10.61
C ASN A 206 -10.63 -18.66 -11.01
N GLN A 207 -10.79 -17.46 -11.60
CA GLN A 207 -9.70 -16.59 -12.00
C GLN A 207 -9.47 -15.52 -10.93
N GLN A 208 -8.42 -14.72 -11.09
CA GLN A 208 -8.09 -13.68 -10.13
C GLN A 208 -9.18 -12.59 -10.06
N PHE A 209 -9.49 -12.18 -8.84
CA PHE A 209 -10.27 -10.98 -8.53
C PHE A 209 -9.34 -9.97 -7.86
N ILE A 210 -9.05 -8.87 -8.55
CA ILE A 210 -8.17 -7.83 -8.03
C ILE A 210 -9.01 -6.61 -7.68
N ARG A 211 -8.91 -6.17 -6.42
CA ARG A 211 -9.58 -4.98 -5.91
C ARG A 211 -8.62 -3.80 -5.83
N VAL A 212 -9.07 -2.66 -6.33
CA VAL A 212 -8.33 -1.39 -6.26
C VAL A 212 -9.27 -0.30 -5.79
N ASN A 213 -8.91 0.37 -4.70
CA ASN A 213 -9.57 1.60 -4.30
C ASN A 213 -8.80 2.78 -4.89
N CYS A 214 -9.45 3.53 -5.79
CA CYS A 214 -8.83 4.63 -6.51
C CYS A 214 -8.57 5.88 -5.64
N SER A 215 -9.23 6.00 -4.49
CA SER A 215 -9.01 7.11 -3.55
C SER A 215 -7.91 6.85 -2.53
N ALA A 216 -7.47 5.60 -2.38
CA ALA A 216 -6.51 5.22 -1.33
C ALA A 216 -5.06 5.59 -1.65
N LEU A 217 -4.74 5.94 -2.90
CA LEU A 217 -3.39 6.23 -3.37
C LEU A 217 -3.36 7.56 -4.12
N VAL A 218 -2.22 8.26 -4.03
CA VAL A 218 -1.97 9.41 -4.91
C VAL A 218 -1.83 8.96 -6.37
N ASP A 219 -2.21 9.81 -7.32
CA ASP A 219 -2.32 9.47 -8.75
C ASP A 219 -1.09 8.79 -9.35
N THR A 220 0.11 9.25 -9.02
CA THR A 220 1.37 8.68 -9.54
C THR A 220 1.62 7.27 -9.05
N LEU A 221 1.25 6.96 -7.80
CA LEU A 221 1.32 5.61 -7.25
C LEU A 221 0.22 4.73 -7.83
N LEU A 222 -1.01 5.24 -7.92
CA LEU A 222 -2.13 4.52 -8.53
C LEU A 222 -1.81 4.13 -9.98
N GLU A 223 -1.20 5.04 -10.74
CA GLU A 223 -0.78 4.81 -12.11
C GLU A 223 0.23 3.65 -12.20
N SER A 224 1.29 3.72 -11.39
CA SER A 224 2.34 2.70 -11.36
C SER A 224 1.84 1.34 -10.83
N GLU A 225 0.85 1.33 -9.92
CA GLU A 225 0.23 0.08 -9.46
C GLU A 225 -0.69 -0.52 -10.53
N LEU A 226 -1.56 0.29 -11.16
CA LEU A 226 -2.50 -0.20 -12.16
C LEU A 226 -1.81 -0.70 -13.44
N PHE A 227 -0.89 0.10 -14.00
CA PHE A 227 -0.30 -0.14 -15.31
C PHE A 227 1.11 -0.72 -15.26
N GLY A 228 1.76 -0.72 -14.08
CA GLY A 228 3.15 -1.13 -13.96
C GLY A 228 4.14 -0.08 -14.48
N TYR A 229 5.42 -0.37 -14.37
CA TYR A 229 6.49 0.52 -14.84
C TYR A 229 7.68 -0.26 -15.38
N GLU A 230 8.39 0.34 -16.35
CA GLU A 230 9.66 -0.16 -16.86
C GLU A 230 10.83 0.20 -15.91
N GLY A 231 11.89 -0.61 -15.96
CA GLY A 231 13.07 -0.38 -15.13
C GLY A 231 13.68 1.00 -15.34
N GLY A 232 13.92 1.74 -14.24
CA GLY A 232 14.54 3.05 -14.29
C GLY A 232 13.64 4.20 -14.74
N SER A 233 12.32 4.02 -14.82
CA SER A 233 11.37 5.03 -15.29
C SER A 233 11.20 6.24 -14.35
N PHE A 234 11.57 6.10 -13.07
CA PHE A 234 11.59 7.20 -12.09
C PHE A 234 12.57 6.90 -10.95
N THR A 235 12.87 7.91 -10.12
CA THR A 235 13.75 7.77 -8.95
C THR A 235 13.14 6.80 -7.93
N GLY A 236 13.83 5.68 -7.68
CA GLY A 236 13.34 4.60 -6.82
C GLY A 236 12.68 3.42 -7.56
N ALA A 237 12.52 3.48 -8.88
CA ALA A 237 12.05 2.35 -9.68
C ALA A 237 13.07 1.18 -9.63
N LYS A 238 12.57 -0.05 -9.45
CA LYS A 238 13.40 -1.26 -9.53
C LYS A 238 13.99 -1.37 -10.95
N LYS A 239 15.25 -1.79 -11.05
CA LYS A 239 15.92 -1.98 -12.37
C LYS A 239 15.19 -2.97 -13.28
N THR A 240 14.49 -3.93 -12.70
CA THR A 240 13.71 -4.97 -13.43
C THR A 240 12.29 -4.53 -13.80
N GLY A 241 11.87 -3.31 -13.43
CA GLY A 241 10.49 -2.87 -13.59
C GLY A 241 9.50 -3.59 -12.64
N LYS A 242 8.21 -3.35 -12.84
CA LYS A 242 7.11 -4.01 -12.10
C LYS A 242 5.91 -4.20 -13.02
N LYS A 243 5.30 -5.38 -12.99
CA LYS A 243 4.01 -5.62 -13.64
C LYS A 243 2.90 -4.86 -12.93
N GLY A 244 1.94 -4.34 -13.71
CA GLY A 244 0.76 -3.67 -13.19
C GLY A 244 -0.37 -4.63 -12.82
N LEU A 245 -1.33 -4.12 -12.03
CA LEU A 245 -2.50 -4.90 -11.59
C LEU A 245 -3.39 -5.35 -12.76
N PHE A 246 -3.43 -4.62 -13.89
CA PHE A 246 -4.10 -5.08 -15.10
C PHE A 246 -3.42 -6.32 -15.70
N GLU A 247 -2.09 -6.41 -15.69
CA GLU A 247 -1.37 -7.59 -16.12
C GLU A 247 -1.60 -8.77 -15.16
N GLU A 248 -1.62 -8.50 -13.86
CA GLU A 248 -1.91 -9.50 -12.83
C GLU A 248 -3.36 -10.04 -12.94
N ALA A 249 -4.32 -9.16 -13.28
CA ALA A 249 -5.73 -9.50 -13.47
C ALA A 249 -6.02 -10.21 -14.79
N ASN A 250 -5.03 -10.47 -15.63
CA ASN A 250 -5.24 -11.06 -16.95
C ASN A 250 -6.03 -12.37 -16.89
N LYS A 251 -7.05 -12.51 -17.74
CA LYS A 251 -8.09 -13.56 -17.75
C LYS A 251 -9.04 -13.54 -16.54
N GLY A 252 -8.82 -12.65 -15.58
CA GLY A 252 -9.61 -12.48 -14.35
C GLY A 252 -10.55 -11.27 -14.39
N THR A 253 -10.76 -10.69 -13.23
CA THR A 253 -11.63 -9.51 -13.02
C THR A 253 -10.89 -8.48 -12.19
N ILE A 254 -10.97 -7.21 -12.58
CA ILE A 254 -10.53 -6.08 -11.75
C ILE A 254 -11.75 -5.30 -11.26
N PHE A 255 -11.79 -4.99 -9.97
CA PHE A 255 -12.78 -4.13 -9.35
C PHE A 255 -12.13 -2.80 -9.00
N LEU A 256 -12.63 -1.72 -9.62
CA LEU A 256 -12.17 -0.35 -9.42
C LEU A 256 -13.20 0.38 -8.56
N ASP A 257 -12.92 0.52 -7.27
CA ASP A 257 -13.79 1.27 -6.35
C ASP A 257 -13.46 2.76 -6.42
N GLU A 258 -14.49 3.60 -6.22
CA GLU A 258 -14.40 5.06 -6.26
C GLU A 258 -13.80 5.61 -7.58
N ILE A 259 -14.24 5.05 -8.72
CA ILE A 259 -13.71 5.42 -10.06
C ILE A 259 -13.83 6.91 -10.37
N GLY A 260 -14.78 7.59 -9.74
CA GLY A 260 -15.07 9.01 -9.99
C GLY A 260 -14.00 9.98 -9.48
N VAL A 261 -13.05 9.52 -8.65
CA VAL A 261 -11.95 10.37 -8.14
C VAL A 261 -10.67 10.29 -8.99
N MET A 262 -10.63 9.41 -10.00
CA MET A 262 -9.47 9.29 -10.90
C MET A 262 -9.19 10.59 -11.65
N SER A 263 -7.92 10.95 -11.82
CA SER A 263 -7.50 12.06 -12.69
C SER A 263 -7.77 11.78 -14.16
N LEU A 264 -7.93 12.83 -14.95
CA LEU A 264 -8.21 12.74 -16.39
C LEU A 264 -7.14 11.93 -17.15
N ASN A 265 -5.89 11.98 -16.72
CA ASN A 265 -4.80 11.20 -17.31
C ASN A 265 -5.01 9.69 -17.09
N LEU A 266 -5.33 9.28 -15.87
CA LEU A 266 -5.63 7.88 -15.55
C LEU A 266 -6.88 7.39 -16.26
N GLN A 267 -7.90 8.24 -16.37
CA GLN A 267 -9.12 7.96 -17.13
C GLN A 267 -8.82 7.69 -18.61
N ALA A 268 -7.90 8.44 -19.25
CA ALA A 268 -7.48 8.20 -20.63
C ALA A 268 -6.77 6.85 -20.80
N LYS A 269 -5.95 6.44 -19.85
CA LYS A 269 -5.29 5.13 -19.86
C LYS A 269 -6.28 3.98 -19.64
N LEU A 270 -7.23 4.15 -18.72
CA LEU A 270 -8.30 3.18 -18.51
C LEU A 270 -9.18 3.01 -19.75
N LEU A 271 -9.46 4.07 -20.47
CA LEU A 271 -10.21 4.01 -21.71
C LEU A 271 -9.55 3.10 -22.75
N ARG A 272 -8.20 3.17 -22.88
CA ARG A 272 -7.44 2.25 -23.75
C ARG A 272 -7.63 0.78 -23.34
N VAL A 273 -7.59 0.48 -22.04
CA VAL A 273 -7.84 -0.87 -21.56
C VAL A 273 -9.23 -1.36 -21.96
N LEU A 274 -10.24 -0.50 -21.88
CA LEU A 274 -11.62 -0.85 -22.23
C LEU A 274 -11.84 -1.01 -23.74
N GLN A 275 -11.12 -0.25 -24.57
CA GLN A 275 -11.30 -0.23 -26.03
C GLN A 275 -10.35 -1.18 -26.74
N GLU A 276 -9.06 -1.10 -26.43
CA GLU A 276 -7.97 -1.78 -27.14
C GLU A 276 -7.56 -3.08 -26.45
N LYS A 277 -7.96 -3.29 -25.19
CA LYS A 277 -7.51 -4.38 -24.31
C LYS A 277 -5.99 -4.43 -24.17
N GLU A 278 -5.39 -3.26 -24.12
CA GLU A 278 -3.96 -3.08 -24.00
C GLU A 278 -3.62 -2.07 -22.90
N ILE A 279 -2.47 -2.26 -22.29
CA ILE A 279 -1.85 -1.31 -21.39
C ILE A 279 -0.47 -0.91 -21.91
N ILE A 280 0.00 0.27 -21.49
CA ILE A 280 1.39 0.70 -21.64
C ILE A 280 1.92 0.98 -20.25
N ARG A 281 3.04 0.34 -19.88
CA ARG A 281 3.71 0.59 -18.59
C ARG A 281 4.25 2.00 -18.51
N VAL A 282 4.33 2.54 -17.31
CA VAL A 282 4.92 3.87 -17.07
C VAL A 282 6.39 3.87 -17.54
N GLY A 283 6.75 4.85 -18.38
CA GLY A 283 8.07 4.91 -19.03
C GLY A 283 8.27 3.94 -20.19
N GLY A 284 7.34 3.04 -20.45
CA GLY A 284 7.38 2.11 -21.58
C GLY A 284 6.74 2.66 -22.84
N ARG A 285 7.02 2.01 -23.98
CA ARG A 285 6.43 2.32 -25.29
C ARG A 285 5.68 1.13 -25.90
N SER A 286 5.97 -0.07 -25.45
CA SER A 286 5.38 -1.31 -26.00
C SER A 286 4.03 -1.59 -25.34
N PRO A 287 2.96 -1.81 -26.11
CA PRO A 287 1.67 -2.23 -25.58
C PRO A 287 1.75 -3.68 -25.07
N VAL A 288 1.02 -3.95 -24.01
CA VAL A 288 0.84 -5.30 -23.45
C VAL A 288 -0.64 -5.66 -23.48
N ASN A 289 -0.98 -6.73 -24.17
CA ASN A 289 -2.36 -7.21 -24.27
C ASN A 289 -2.86 -7.77 -22.93
N VAL A 290 -4.07 -7.39 -22.53
CA VAL A 290 -4.74 -7.84 -21.30
C VAL A 290 -6.20 -8.19 -21.57
N ASP A 291 -6.64 -9.35 -21.15
CA ASP A 291 -8.05 -9.76 -21.18
C ASP A 291 -8.62 -9.71 -19.75
N VAL A 292 -9.09 -8.53 -19.34
CA VAL A 292 -9.58 -8.29 -17.99
C VAL A 292 -11.05 -7.87 -18.03
N ARG A 293 -11.89 -8.49 -17.20
CA ARG A 293 -13.24 -8.03 -16.95
C ARG A 293 -13.21 -6.87 -15.95
N ILE A 294 -13.88 -5.76 -16.24
CA ILE A 294 -13.90 -4.58 -15.39
C ILE A 294 -15.26 -4.47 -14.70
N ILE A 295 -15.23 -4.36 -13.37
CA ILE A 295 -16.35 -3.94 -12.53
C ILE A 295 -15.89 -2.63 -11.87
N SER A 296 -16.65 -1.56 -12.00
CA SER A 296 -16.36 -0.27 -11.39
C SER A 296 -17.43 0.14 -10.40
N ALA A 297 -17.08 0.91 -9.38
CA ALA A 297 -18.01 1.46 -8.42
C ALA A 297 -17.81 2.96 -8.21
N THR A 298 -18.88 3.66 -7.92
CA THR A 298 -18.87 5.10 -7.64
C THR A 298 -19.94 5.48 -6.64
N ASN A 299 -19.65 6.48 -5.82
CA ASN A 299 -20.59 7.14 -4.90
C ASN A 299 -21.02 8.52 -5.42
N ILE A 300 -20.42 9.02 -6.51
CA ILE A 300 -20.76 10.31 -7.11
C ILE A 300 -21.55 10.13 -8.40
N ASP A 301 -22.27 11.18 -8.80
CA ASP A 301 -22.93 11.27 -10.10
C ASP A 301 -21.91 11.56 -11.20
N LEU A 302 -21.50 10.49 -11.93
CA LEU A 302 -20.55 10.61 -13.04
C LEU A 302 -21.07 11.48 -14.16
N LYS A 303 -22.40 11.56 -14.39
CA LYS A 303 -22.99 12.42 -15.43
C LYS A 303 -22.78 13.89 -15.12
N ASN A 304 -22.90 14.27 -13.85
CA ASN A 304 -22.58 15.62 -13.40
C ASN A 304 -21.06 15.87 -13.45
N ALA A 305 -20.23 14.89 -13.06
CA ALA A 305 -18.78 14.99 -13.15
C ALA A 305 -18.30 15.20 -14.61
N VAL A 306 -18.98 14.61 -15.60
CA VAL A 306 -18.72 14.87 -17.03
C VAL A 306 -19.03 16.33 -17.39
N LYS A 307 -20.20 16.85 -16.98
CA LYS A 307 -20.57 18.25 -17.24
C LYS A 307 -19.58 19.26 -16.64
N GLU A 308 -19.02 18.93 -15.49
CA GLU A 308 -18.02 19.75 -14.79
C GLU A 308 -16.59 19.55 -15.33
N GLY A 309 -16.38 18.71 -16.32
CA GLY A 309 -15.07 18.42 -16.91
C GLY A 309 -14.14 17.60 -16.01
N ARG A 310 -14.63 17.04 -14.89
CA ARG A 310 -13.86 16.18 -13.96
C ARG A 310 -13.82 14.72 -14.39
N PHE A 311 -14.72 14.32 -15.28
CA PHE A 311 -14.78 12.96 -15.83
C PHE A 311 -14.92 13.00 -17.35
N ARG A 312 -14.23 12.12 -18.07
CA ARG A 312 -14.28 12.07 -19.54
C ARG A 312 -15.58 11.44 -19.99
N GLU A 313 -16.22 12.05 -20.98
CA GLU A 313 -17.47 11.59 -21.55
C GLU A 313 -17.32 10.23 -22.26
N ASP A 314 -16.21 10.04 -22.99
CA ASP A 314 -15.90 8.80 -23.71
C ASP A 314 -15.75 7.61 -22.74
N LEU A 315 -15.06 7.81 -21.61
CA LEU A 315 -14.94 6.81 -20.57
C LEU A 315 -16.27 6.51 -19.88
N TYR A 316 -17.08 7.56 -19.61
CA TYR A 316 -18.41 7.38 -19.02
C TYR A 316 -19.25 6.40 -19.83
N TYR A 317 -19.38 6.58 -21.15
CA TYR A 317 -20.18 5.67 -22.00
C TYR A 317 -19.61 4.25 -22.07
N ARG A 318 -18.31 4.06 -21.94
CA ARG A 318 -17.67 2.72 -21.90
C ARG A 318 -17.85 2.01 -20.56
N LEU A 319 -18.01 2.75 -19.46
CA LEU A 319 -18.32 2.19 -18.15
C LEU A 319 -19.82 1.94 -17.96
N TYR A 320 -20.67 2.80 -18.53
CA TYR A 320 -22.13 2.79 -18.36
C TYR A 320 -22.83 1.75 -19.25
N VAL A 321 -22.26 0.53 -19.36
CA VAL A 321 -22.83 -0.57 -20.15
C VAL A 321 -23.92 -1.29 -19.35
N ILE A 322 -23.60 -1.73 -18.13
CA ILE A 322 -24.58 -2.33 -17.21
C ILE A 322 -24.53 -1.53 -15.90
N PRO A 323 -25.30 -0.46 -15.77
CA PRO A 323 -25.41 0.26 -14.51
C PRO A 323 -26.30 -0.53 -13.54
N ILE A 324 -25.86 -0.64 -12.28
CA ILE A 324 -26.60 -1.26 -11.19
C ILE A 324 -26.64 -0.27 -10.04
N TYR A 325 -27.82 0.20 -9.70
CA TYR A 325 -28.02 1.10 -8.56
C TYR A 325 -28.28 0.30 -7.30
N ILE A 326 -27.46 0.55 -6.26
CA ILE A 326 -27.60 -0.03 -4.95
C ILE A 326 -28.21 1.02 -4.01
N PRO A 327 -29.45 0.81 -3.55
CA PRO A 327 -30.18 1.81 -2.80
C PRO A 327 -29.54 2.09 -1.44
N PRO A 328 -29.56 3.34 -0.97
CA PRO A 328 -29.15 3.69 0.38
C PRO A 328 -30.11 3.06 1.42
N LEU A 329 -29.62 2.89 2.64
CA LEU A 329 -30.35 2.15 3.70
C LEU A 329 -31.70 2.78 4.04
N ARG A 330 -31.80 4.12 3.97
CA ARG A 330 -33.07 4.87 4.18
C ARG A 330 -34.16 4.57 3.15
N GLU A 331 -33.83 4.07 1.96
CA GLU A 331 -34.77 3.67 0.90
C GLU A 331 -35.17 2.18 0.98
N ARG A 332 -34.56 1.42 1.90
CA ARG A 332 -34.82 -0.01 2.12
C ARG A 332 -35.01 -0.35 3.59
N LYS A 333 -35.84 0.44 4.30
CA LYS A 333 -36.12 0.27 5.73
C LYS A 333 -36.62 -1.12 6.09
N GLU A 334 -37.30 -1.80 5.16
CA GLU A 334 -37.77 -3.19 5.30
C GLU A 334 -36.62 -4.20 5.51
N ASP A 335 -35.41 -3.86 5.11
CA ASP A 335 -34.24 -4.71 5.25
C ASP A 335 -33.57 -4.55 6.64
N MET A 336 -33.93 -3.51 7.41
CA MET A 336 -33.31 -3.18 8.70
C MET A 336 -33.32 -4.38 9.69
N PRO A 337 -34.43 -5.07 9.91
CA PRO A 337 -34.43 -6.22 10.83
C PRO A 337 -33.48 -7.33 10.39
N LEU A 338 -33.39 -7.59 9.09
CA LEU A 338 -32.53 -8.64 8.55
C LEU A 338 -31.05 -8.26 8.69
N LEU A 339 -30.72 -7.00 8.41
CA LEU A 339 -29.36 -6.47 8.56
C LEU A 339 -28.91 -6.53 10.01
N VAL A 340 -29.73 -6.03 10.94
CA VAL A 340 -29.41 -6.05 12.37
C VAL A 340 -29.19 -7.49 12.87
N ASN A 341 -30.09 -8.43 12.52
CA ASN A 341 -29.93 -9.83 12.89
C ASN A 341 -28.69 -10.48 12.29
N SER A 342 -28.32 -10.10 11.06
CA SER A 342 -27.08 -10.58 10.44
C SER A 342 -25.84 -10.05 11.17
N LEU A 343 -25.84 -8.76 11.54
CA LEU A 343 -24.76 -8.14 12.29
C LEU A 343 -24.62 -8.72 13.71
N ILE A 344 -25.74 -8.95 14.41
CA ILE A 344 -25.73 -9.61 15.73
C ILE A 344 -25.09 -10.99 15.63
N ARG A 345 -25.44 -11.79 14.61
CA ARG A 345 -24.83 -13.11 14.41
C ARG A 345 -23.34 -13.02 14.15
N LYS A 346 -22.92 -12.07 13.32
CA LYS A 346 -21.50 -11.80 13.06
C LYS A 346 -20.76 -11.48 14.35
N PHE A 347 -21.22 -10.49 15.12
CA PHE A 347 -20.55 -10.06 16.33
C PHE A 347 -20.63 -11.08 17.48
N ASN A 348 -21.67 -11.94 17.52
CA ASN A 348 -21.69 -13.07 18.43
C ASN A 348 -20.51 -14.03 18.16
N GLN A 349 -20.19 -14.27 16.88
CA GLN A 349 -19.05 -15.10 16.49
C GLN A 349 -17.73 -14.40 16.79
N ASP A 350 -17.60 -13.11 16.43
CA ASP A 350 -16.36 -12.35 16.56
C ASP A 350 -15.98 -12.10 18.04
N PHE A 351 -16.96 -11.85 18.91
CA PHE A 351 -16.75 -11.49 20.33
C PHE A 351 -17.06 -12.61 21.32
N GLY A 352 -17.44 -13.80 20.84
CA GLY A 352 -17.84 -14.91 21.72
C GLY A 352 -19.08 -14.59 22.59
N ARG A 353 -20.02 -13.78 22.06
CA ARG A 353 -21.24 -13.35 22.77
C ARG A 353 -22.43 -14.24 22.37
N ASN A 354 -23.49 -14.19 23.19
CA ASN A 354 -24.72 -14.89 22.90
C ASN A 354 -25.93 -13.93 23.02
N ILE A 355 -26.00 -13.00 22.06
CA ILE A 355 -27.06 -12.01 21.98
C ILE A 355 -28.19 -12.58 21.12
N ASN A 356 -29.39 -12.67 21.68
CA ASN A 356 -30.55 -13.31 21.07
C ASN A 356 -31.29 -12.39 20.08
N GLY A 357 -31.08 -11.06 20.16
CA GLY A 357 -31.73 -10.11 19.27
C GLY A 357 -31.73 -8.67 19.77
N ILE A 358 -32.65 -7.89 19.24
CA ILE A 358 -32.85 -6.48 19.53
C ILE A 358 -34.31 -6.23 19.94
N LEU A 359 -34.53 -5.34 20.89
CA LEU A 359 -35.90 -4.97 21.32
C LEU A 359 -36.64 -4.21 20.19
N PRO A 360 -37.93 -4.43 19.97
CA PRO A 360 -38.71 -3.74 18.92
C PRO A 360 -38.61 -2.21 18.98
N GLU A 361 -38.61 -1.63 20.18
CA GLU A 361 -38.43 -0.19 20.38
C GLU A 361 -37.07 0.30 19.86
N THR A 362 -36.00 -0.45 20.12
CA THR A 362 -34.65 -0.16 19.63
C THR A 362 -34.59 -0.27 18.12
N LEU A 363 -35.24 -1.29 17.55
CA LEU A 363 -35.30 -1.47 16.09
C LEU A 363 -36.06 -0.31 15.43
N ASN A 364 -37.12 0.19 16.07
CA ASN A 364 -37.86 1.35 15.58
C ASN A 364 -36.99 2.64 15.56
N ILE A 365 -36.19 2.85 16.60
CA ILE A 365 -35.21 3.95 16.65
C ILE A 365 -34.23 3.86 15.45
N LEU A 366 -33.68 2.67 15.21
CA LEU A 366 -32.74 2.46 14.09
C LEU A 366 -33.43 2.65 12.73
N SER A 367 -34.70 2.22 12.57
CA SER A 367 -35.45 2.33 11.30
C SER A 367 -35.83 3.77 10.93
N ASN A 368 -35.85 4.66 11.89
CA ASN A 368 -36.21 6.07 11.69
C ASN A 368 -34.99 6.99 11.51
N TYR A 369 -33.78 6.47 11.64
CA TYR A 369 -32.57 7.21 11.44
C TYR A 369 -32.19 7.29 9.94
N SER A 370 -31.45 8.32 9.52
CA SER A 370 -31.16 8.59 8.11
C SER A 370 -30.05 7.74 7.50
N TRP A 371 -29.13 7.24 8.32
CA TRP A 371 -28.00 6.39 7.91
C TRP A 371 -27.15 6.97 6.78
N ALA A 372 -26.54 8.11 7.00
CA ALA A 372 -25.66 8.75 6.01
C ALA A 372 -24.50 7.82 5.58
N GLY A 373 -23.94 7.06 6.51
CA GLY A 373 -22.92 6.03 6.24
C GLY A 373 -23.48 4.64 5.92
N ASN A 374 -24.80 4.54 5.73
CA ASN A 374 -25.48 3.32 5.31
C ASN A 374 -25.21 2.10 6.22
N VAL A 375 -24.95 0.92 5.63
CA VAL A 375 -24.71 -0.32 6.37
C VAL A 375 -23.41 -0.26 7.18
N ARG A 376 -22.39 0.46 6.72
CA ARG A 376 -21.14 0.64 7.47
C ARG A 376 -21.37 1.40 8.78
N GLU A 377 -22.21 2.42 8.76
CA GLU A 377 -22.59 3.17 9.96
C GLU A 377 -23.44 2.30 10.89
N LEU A 378 -24.42 1.56 10.34
CA LEU A 378 -25.23 0.62 11.11
C LEU A 378 -24.36 -0.45 11.79
N GLU A 379 -23.40 -1.01 11.10
CA GLU A 379 -22.45 -1.98 11.63
C GLU A 379 -21.69 -1.41 12.83
N ASN A 380 -21.13 -0.21 12.73
CA ASN A 380 -20.43 0.47 13.82
C ASN A 380 -21.35 0.73 15.02
N VAL A 381 -22.62 1.10 14.77
CA VAL A 381 -23.61 1.34 15.85
C VAL A 381 -23.95 0.06 16.59
N ILE A 382 -24.20 -1.03 15.88
CA ILE A 382 -24.50 -2.34 16.49
C ILE A 382 -23.28 -2.87 17.23
N GLU A 383 -22.09 -2.75 16.68
CA GLU A 383 -20.83 -3.13 17.33
C GLU A 383 -20.67 -2.40 18.68
N ARG A 384 -20.80 -1.08 18.68
CA ARG A 384 -20.73 -0.25 19.91
C ARG A 384 -21.83 -0.62 20.89
N ALA A 385 -23.04 -0.89 20.42
CA ALA A 385 -24.14 -1.33 21.27
C ALA A 385 -23.79 -2.63 22.01
N ILE A 386 -23.21 -3.60 21.30
CA ILE A 386 -22.79 -4.89 21.85
C ILE A 386 -21.64 -4.73 22.84
N ILE A 387 -20.68 -3.84 22.58
CA ILE A 387 -19.59 -3.53 23.51
C ILE A 387 -20.11 -2.91 24.81
N ASN A 388 -21.13 -2.04 24.71
CA ASN A 388 -21.76 -1.38 25.88
C ASN A 388 -22.62 -2.32 26.72
N MET A 389 -22.98 -3.51 26.22
CA MET A 389 -23.78 -4.49 26.96
C MET A 389 -22.97 -5.25 27.99
N LYS A 390 -23.54 -5.50 29.16
CA LYS A 390 -23.00 -6.46 30.13
C LYS A 390 -22.97 -7.87 29.57
N LEU A 391 -22.08 -8.72 30.06
CA LEU A 391 -21.94 -10.10 29.59
C LEU A 391 -23.22 -10.94 29.81
N SER A 392 -24.05 -10.60 30.82
CA SER A 392 -25.30 -11.27 31.16
C SER A 392 -26.50 -10.80 30.35
N GLU A 393 -26.36 -9.71 29.55
CA GLU A 393 -27.49 -9.18 28.80
C GLU A 393 -27.58 -9.86 27.42
N GLY A 394 -28.76 -10.41 27.10
CA GLY A 394 -28.99 -11.14 25.83
C GLY A 394 -29.78 -10.35 24.78
N LEU A 395 -30.23 -9.11 25.07
CA LEU A 395 -31.00 -8.29 24.13
C LEU A 395 -30.45 -6.87 24.03
N ILE A 396 -30.39 -6.34 22.84
CA ILE A 396 -29.97 -4.94 22.59
C ILE A 396 -31.19 -4.03 22.95
N LEU A 397 -31.00 -3.18 23.95
CA LEU A 397 -31.96 -2.20 24.45
C LEU A 397 -31.61 -0.79 23.95
N PRO A 398 -32.57 0.19 23.99
CA PRO A 398 -32.31 1.57 23.59
C PRO A 398 -31.11 2.21 24.31
N LYS A 399 -30.90 1.89 25.60
CA LYS A 399 -29.80 2.38 26.42
C LYS A 399 -28.41 1.96 25.92
N HIS A 400 -28.30 0.89 25.11
CA HIS A 400 -27.05 0.39 24.56
C HIS A 400 -26.65 1.11 23.27
N ILE A 401 -27.65 1.69 22.55
CA ILE A 401 -27.40 2.42 21.31
C ILE A 401 -26.71 3.75 21.65
N PRO A 402 -25.56 4.04 21.03
CA PRO A 402 -24.94 5.35 21.19
C PRO A 402 -25.87 6.46 20.68
N SER A 403 -25.71 7.68 21.20
CA SER A 403 -26.51 8.83 20.73
C SER A 403 -26.32 9.03 19.21
N LEU A 404 -27.34 8.70 18.42
CA LEU A 404 -27.31 8.80 16.96
C LEU A 404 -27.16 10.26 16.50
N THR A 405 -27.58 11.23 17.30
CA THR A 405 -27.39 12.67 17.04
C THR A 405 -25.96 13.15 17.20
N GLU A 406 -25.16 12.47 18.03
CA GLU A 406 -23.74 12.78 18.18
C GLU A 406 -22.88 12.16 17.08
N LEU A 407 -23.32 11.02 16.50
CA LEU A 407 -22.64 10.38 15.37
C LEU A 407 -22.70 11.28 14.12
N ASN A 408 -23.79 11.99 13.87
CA ASN A 408 -23.87 12.99 12.79
C ASN A 408 -22.97 14.21 13.02
N LYS A 409 -22.55 14.48 14.25
CA LYS A 409 -21.58 15.55 14.54
C LYS A 409 -20.13 15.12 14.30
N VAL A 410 -19.84 13.82 14.26
CA VAL A 410 -18.48 13.31 14.05
C VAL A 410 -18.17 13.11 12.56
N GLU A 411 -19.18 12.90 11.70
CA GLU A 411 -18.97 12.76 10.25
C GLU A 411 -19.03 14.07 9.46
N VAL A 412 -19.37 15.18 10.10
CA VAL A 412 -19.15 16.54 9.58
C VAL A 412 -18.01 17.19 10.37
N ILE A 413 -16.91 16.49 10.49
CA ILE A 413 -15.60 17.10 10.39
C ILE A 413 -15.13 16.91 8.91
N GLU A 414 -15.89 17.37 7.93
CA GLU A 414 -15.39 18.43 7.08
C GLU A 414 -14.65 19.37 8.05
N GLU A 415 -13.39 19.66 7.77
CA GLU A 415 -12.74 20.85 8.27
C GLU A 415 -13.59 22.09 7.92
N LYS A 416 -14.80 22.22 8.42
CA LYS A 416 -15.31 23.47 8.92
C LYS A 416 -14.38 23.76 10.08
N ILE A 417 -13.25 24.38 9.75
CA ILE A 417 -12.75 25.44 10.59
C ILE A 417 -14.01 26.06 11.15
N ILE A 418 -14.31 25.82 12.44
CA ILE A 418 -15.26 26.65 13.17
C ILE A 418 -14.57 28.01 13.21
N ILE A 419 -14.72 28.71 12.11
CA ILE A 419 -14.61 30.14 12.08
C ILE A 419 -15.78 30.52 12.95
N SER A 420 -15.47 30.77 14.24
CA SER A 420 -16.46 31.27 15.18
C SER A 420 -17.22 32.40 14.50
N SER A 421 -18.48 32.60 14.86
CA SER A 421 -19.33 33.72 14.39
C SER A 421 -18.66 35.08 14.48
N GLU A 422 -17.58 35.24 15.25
CA GLU A 422 -16.70 36.39 15.27
C GLU A 422 -15.81 36.55 14.03
N LEU A 423 -15.51 35.43 13.29
CA LEU A 423 -14.75 35.49 12.03
C LEU A 423 -15.66 35.83 10.86
N ASP A 424 -16.88 35.31 10.81
CA ASP A 424 -17.88 35.65 9.79
C ASP A 424 -18.22 37.16 9.90
N ASN A 425 -18.33 37.71 11.11
CA ASN A 425 -18.51 39.14 11.35
C ASN A 425 -17.27 39.98 11.04
N LEU A 426 -16.07 39.42 10.98
CA LEU A 426 -14.83 40.13 10.61
C LEU A 426 -14.51 40.02 9.11
N ILE A 427 -15.01 38.99 8.41
CA ILE A 427 -14.82 38.78 6.98
C ILE A 427 -15.86 39.53 6.17
N ASP A 428 -17.12 39.59 6.63
CA ASP A 428 -18.21 40.35 5.95
C ASP A 428 -18.07 41.90 6.07
N TYR A 429 -17.24 42.37 6.98
CA TYR A 429 -16.99 43.82 7.09
C TYR A 429 -15.79 44.24 6.24
N ASN A 430 -16.07 44.50 4.92
CA ASN A 430 -15.17 45.20 3.99
C ASN A 430 -13.98 44.45 3.40
N LEU A 431 -14.22 43.46 2.55
CA LEU A 431 -13.22 42.96 1.58
C LEU A 431 -12.72 44.05 0.62
N GLU A 432 -13.48 45.13 0.41
CA GLU A 432 -13.10 46.23 -0.50
C GLU A 432 -12.11 47.26 0.05
N LYS A 433 -11.83 47.25 1.40
CA LYS A 433 -10.96 48.25 2.02
C LYS A 433 -9.79 47.70 2.88
N ASN A 434 -9.55 46.38 2.95
CA ASN A 434 -8.50 45.83 3.80
C ASN A 434 -7.23 45.46 3.03
N ASN A 435 -6.15 46.16 3.33
CA ASN A 435 -4.81 45.86 2.85
C ASN A 435 -4.38 44.47 3.37
N LEU A 436 -3.70 43.66 2.55
CA LEU A 436 -3.17 42.33 2.84
C LEU A 436 -2.46 42.21 4.21
N LYS A 437 -1.83 43.32 4.66
CA LYS A 437 -1.17 43.44 5.97
C LYS A 437 -2.15 43.29 7.13
N LYS A 438 -3.34 43.87 7.02
CA LYS A 438 -4.37 43.82 8.11
C LYS A 438 -4.98 42.41 8.20
N ILE A 439 -5.20 41.76 7.06
CA ILE A 439 -5.69 40.35 7.01
C ILE A 439 -4.65 39.42 7.64
N LYS A 440 -3.37 39.57 7.29
CA LYS A 440 -2.27 38.79 7.87
C LYS A 440 -2.17 38.98 9.41
N ASP A 441 -2.26 40.23 9.88
CA ASP A 441 -2.20 40.55 11.31
C ASP A 441 -3.40 39.96 12.09
N ALA A 442 -4.60 39.96 11.51
CA ALA A 442 -5.80 39.37 12.11
C ALA A 442 -5.69 37.82 12.18
N THR A 443 -5.29 37.17 11.10
CA THR A 443 -5.09 35.71 11.04
C THR A 443 -4.01 35.25 12.04
N GLU A 444 -2.92 36.00 12.13
CA GLU A 444 -1.82 35.72 13.06
C GLU A 444 -2.26 35.85 14.51
N LYS A 445 -3.05 36.88 14.83
CA LYS A 445 -3.63 37.08 16.18
C LYS A 445 -4.54 35.91 16.59
N ILE A 446 -5.40 35.43 15.67
CA ILE A 446 -6.32 34.30 15.93
C ILE A 446 -5.54 33.01 16.17
N ALA A 447 -4.53 32.72 15.33
CA ALA A 447 -3.68 31.53 15.48
C ALA A 447 -2.98 31.51 16.85
N LEU A 448 -2.49 32.67 17.32
CA LEU A 448 -1.88 32.83 18.63
C LEU A 448 -2.86 32.56 19.78
N ILE A 449 -4.07 33.14 19.73
CA ILE A 449 -5.10 32.98 20.77
C ILE A 449 -5.54 31.51 20.85
N ASN A 450 -5.81 30.87 19.72
CA ASN A 450 -6.25 29.48 19.68
C ASN A 450 -5.16 28.52 20.20
N THR A 451 -3.90 28.79 19.87
CA THR A 451 -2.80 27.96 20.36
C THR A 451 -2.57 28.13 21.86
N LEU A 452 -2.61 29.37 22.38
CA LEU A 452 -2.52 29.63 23.81
C LEU A 452 -3.66 28.97 24.58
N LYS A 453 -4.90 29.04 24.09
CA LYS A 453 -6.05 28.32 24.70
C LYS A 453 -5.83 26.80 24.68
N SER A 454 -5.37 26.20 23.56
CA SER A 454 -5.17 24.75 23.44
C SER A 454 -4.02 24.19 24.26
N THR A 455 -3.10 25.06 24.74
CA THR A 455 -1.94 24.68 25.56
C THR A 455 -2.06 25.13 27.02
N ASN A 456 -3.26 25.52 27.45
CA ASN A 456 -3.52 26.06 28.79
C ASN A 456 -2.56 27.21 29.16
N GLU A 457 -2.31 28.09 28.19
CA GLU A 457 -1.42 29.28 28.31
C GLU A 457 0.06 28.94 28.58
N ASP A 458 0.49 27.68 28.40
CA ASP A 458 1.90 27.31 28.49
C ASP A 458 2.67 27.89 27.29
N SER A 459 3.45 28.94 27.56
CA SER A 459 4.17 29.69 26.53
C SER A 459 5.23 28.85 25.81
N ILE A 460 5.86 27.87 26.47
CA ILE A 460 6.90 27.02 25.90
C ILE A 460 6.25 26.04 24.89
N LYS A 461 5.16 25.38 25.30
CA LYS A 461 4.40 24.46 24.43
C LYS A 461 3.75 25.20 23.26
N SER A 462 3.24 26.43 23.52
CA SER A 462 2.64 27.27 22.47
C SER A 462 3.66 27.70 21.42
N ALA A 463 4.85 28.13 21.82
CA ALA A 463 5.92 28.50 20.91
C ALA A 463 6.36 27.31 20.03
N LYS A 464 6.51 26.12 20.65
CA LYS A 464 6.85 24.88 19.93
C LYS A 464 5.76 24.48 18.93
N LYS A 465 4.49 24.57 19.32
CA LYS A 465 3.34 24.23 18.46
C LYS A 465 3.18 25.19 17.27
N LEU A 466 3.53 26.46 17.45
CA LEU A 466 3.51 27.48 16.40
C LEU A 466 4.78 27.52 15.54
N GLY A 467 5.80 26.73 15.86
CA GLY A 467 7.07 26.73 15.13
C GLY A 467 7.87 28.02 15.24
N ILE A 468 7.68 28.80 16.34
CA ILE A 468 8.36 30.07 16.57
C ILE A 468 9.18 30.07 17.87
N SER A 469 10.16 30.96 17.96
CA SER A 469 10.92 31.12 19.21
C SER A 469 10.06 31.72 20.33
N LEU A 470 10.39 31.40 21.58
CA LEU A 470 9.69 31.96 22.77
C LEU A 470 9.72 33.50 22.77
N ARG A 471 10.83 34.10 22.33
CA ARG A 471 11.00 35.54 22.19
C ARG A 471 10.04 36.11 21.14
N SER A 472 9.87 35.43 20.04
CA SER A 472 8.93 35.81 18.97
C SER A 472 7.48 35.71 19.46
N LEU A 473 7.14 34.67 20.24
CA LEU A 473 5.82 34.51 20.85
C LEU A 473 5.47 35.70 21.78
N TYR A 474 6.36 36.06 22.69
CA TYR A 474 6.13 37.19 23.60
C TYR A 474 6.02 38.53 22.87
N TYR A 475 6.85 38.74 21.84
CA TYR A 475 6.74 39.92 20.99
C TYR A 475 5.37 40.03 20.33
N LYS A 476 4.86 38.92 19.77
CA LYS A 476 3.56 38.86 19.08
C LYS A 476 2.38 39.01 20.07
N ILE A 477 2.46 38.42 21.28
CA ILE A 477 1.47 38.60 22.34
C ILE A 477 1.37 40.10 22.71
N LYS A 478 2.50 40.77 22.85
CA LYS A 478 2.55 42.23 23.15
C LYS A 478 2.03 43.07 21.95
N LYS A 479 2.45 42.74 20.73
CA LYS A 479 2.04 43.42 19.49
C LYS A 479 0.53 43.40 19.31
N TYR A 480 -0.12 42.27 19.57
CA TYR A 480 -1.57 42.08 19.37
C TYR A 480 -2.41 42.33 20.62
N ASN A 481 -1.79 42.83 21.69
CA ASN A 481 -2.43 43.14 22.97
C ASN A 481 -3.29 42.01 23.54
N ILE A 482 -2.74 40.76 23.50
CA ILE A 482 -3.43 39.55 23.98
C ILE A 482 -3.27 39.52 25.50
N LYS A 483 -4.38 39.74 26.26
CA LYS A 483 -4.40 39.67 27.71
C LYS A 483 -4.48 38.22 28.19
N LYS A 484 -3.58 37.82 29.12
CA LYS A 484 -3.70 36.55 29.82
C LYS A 484 -4.90 36.59 30.76
N VAL A 485 -5.77 35.60 30.67
CA VAL A 485 -6.91 35.45 31.59
C VAL A 485 -6.42 34.61 32.78
N TYR A 486 -6.04 35.26 33.86
CA TYR A 486 -5.77 34.56 35.12
C TYR A 486 -7.09 34.02 35.67
N ARG A 487 -7.33 32.70 35.57
CA ARG A 487 -8.31 32.03 36.41
C ARG A 487 -7.61 31.67 37.72
N TYR A 488 -7.95 32.40 38.78
CA TYR A 488 -7.68 31.93 40.14
C TYR A 488 -8.47 30.62 40.33
N LYS A 489 -7.78 29.58 40.82
CA LYS A 489 -8.41 28.37 41.34
C LYS A 489 -9.07 28.63 42.66
#